data_9cfa358f5fba5e713e0bd7f021c045cf
#
_entry.id   9cfa358f5fba5e713e0bd7f021c045cf
#
_cell.length_a   1.000
_cell.length_b   1.000
_cell.length_c   1.000
_cell.angle_alpha   90.00
_cell.angle_beta   90.00
_cell.angle_gamma   90.00
#
_symmetry.space_group_name_H-M   'P 1'
#
loop_
_entity.id
_entity.type
_entity.pdbx_description
1 polymer ?
#
loop_
_entity_poly.entity_id
_entity_poly.type
_entity_poly.pdbx_seq_one_letter_code
_entity_poly.pdbx_strand_id
1 'polypeptide(L)'
;MKNFINNLLSLTFILVTGVVFAQSEKPDPAILEAQDFVAEANDEFASNEFAAAESAYRKAVAKDPANAAAKYNMGNNYYRNKKYGEGINRYIQAAEVAQTKAEKHKAFHNLGNAFYQQKDYKKAVEAYKNALRNDPTDEETRYNLALAKKEEEKNGGGGGDDENEDENQDQNEDQKDQDGEGDDKESDDGKPKDRKS
;
A
#
# COMPACT_ATOMS: atom_id res chain seq x y z
N MET A 1 -52.37 43.02 42.73
CA MET A 1 -52.46 41.99 41.70
C MET A 1 -51.20 42.07 40.87
N LYS A 2 -50.38 41.20 41.25
CA LYS A 2 -48.98 41.16 41.02
C LYS A 2 -48.71 40.54 39.65
N ASN A 3 -48.05 41.30 38.78
CA ASN A 3 -46.81 40.86 38.09
C ASN A 3 -46.90 39.49 37.41
N PHE A 4 -47.48 39.46 36.23
CA PHE A 4 -47.18 38.48 35.25
C PHE A 4 -46.44 39.14 34.06
N ILE A 5 -45.45 39.99 34.41
CA ILE A 5 -44.42 40.44 33.47
C ILE A 5 -43.20 39.61 33.77
N ASN A 6 -43.37 38.32 33.73
CA ASN A 6 -42.24 37.44 33.81
C ASN A 6 -41.92 36.86 32.43
N ASN A 7 -40.93 37.45 31.92
CA ASN A 7 -39.87 36.70 31.26
C ASN A 7 -40.31 35.87 30.04
N LEU A 8 -40.82 36.55 29.07
CA LEU A 8 -40.56 36.09 27.72
C LEU A 8 -39.14 36.56 27.36
N LEU A 9 -38.18 36.10 28.16
CA LEU A 9 -36.80 35.95 27.68
C LEU A 9 -36.86 34.83 26.67
N SER A 10 -37.32 35.21 25.49
CA SER A 10 -37.11 34.40 24.33
C SER A 10 -35.61 34.24 24.16
N LEU A 11 -35.16 33.10 24.65
CA LEU A 11 -33.89 32.55 24.33
C LEU A 11 -33.93 32.28 22.83
N THR A 12 -33.71 33.32 22.06
CA THR A 12 -33.33 33.18 20.64
C THR A 12 -31.97 32.54 20.65
N PHE A 13 -31.99 31.20 20.81
CA PHE A 13 -30.86 30.37 20.45
C PHE A 13 -30.69 30.58 18.96
N ILE A 14 -29.89 31.57 18.60
CA ILE A 14 -29.39 31.75 17.24
C ILE A 14 -28.52 30.53 17.03
N LEU A 15 -29.11 29.49 16.45
CA LEU A 15 -28.43 28.41 15.80
C LEU A 15 -27.71 29.05 14.62
N VAL A 16 -26.54 29.60 14.89
CA VAL A 16 -25.56 29.90 13.85
C VAL A 16 -25.11 28.53 13.36
N THR A 17 -25.93 27.95 12.50
CA THR A 17 -25.47 26.90 11.63
C THR A 17 -24.42 27.55 10.77
N GLY A 18 -23.17 27.47 11.22
CA GLY A 18 -22.02 27.75 10.39
C GLY A 18 -22.07 26.74 9.25
N VAL A 19 -22.70 27.18 8.15
CA VAL A 19 -22.51 26.56 6.86
C VAL A 19 -21.03 26.86 6.56
N VAL A 20 -20.17 25.96 6.99
CA VAL A 20 -18.81 25.90 6.48
C VAL A 20 -18.99 25.58 5.01
N PHE A 21 -19.09 26.61 4.19
CA PHE A 21 -18.82 26.47 2.78
C PHE A 21 -17.36 26.01 2.74
N ALA A 22 -17.17 24.70 2.57
CA ALA A 22 -15.92 24.19 2.07
C ALA A 22 -15.75 24.88 0.72
N GLN A 23 -15.07 26.04 0.73
CA GLN A 23 -14.56 26.62 -0.49
C GLN A 23 -13.66 25.53 -1.04
N SER A 24 -14.11 24.88 -2.11
CA SER A 24 -13.23 24.05 -2.90
C SER A 24 -12.13 25.01 -3.40
N GLU A 25 -11.00 24.97 -2.71
CA GLU A 25 -9.84 25.73 -3.16
C GLU A 25 -9.63 25.35 -4.63
N LYS A 26 -9.53 26.35 -5.48
CA LYS A 26 -9.24 26.10 -6.87
C LYS A 26 -7.90 25.35 -6.90
N PRO A 27 -7.80 24.27 -7.69
CA PRO A 27 -6.53 23.56 -7.80
C PRO A 27 -5.41 24.54 -8.15
N ASP A 28 -4.25 24.34 -7.54
CA ASP A 28 -3.06 25.11 -7.86
C ASP A 28 -2.83 25.04 -9.37
N PRO A 29 -2.68 26.20 -10.06
CA PRO A 29 -2.40 26.21 -11.50
C PRO A 29 -1.20 25.34 -11.89
N ALA A 30 -0.18 25.21 -11.02
CA ALA A 30 0.96 24.34 -11.25
C ALA A 30 0.56 22.87 -11.29
N ILE A 31 -0.39 22.44 -10.44
CA ILE A 31 -0.91 21.07 -10.44
C ILE A 31 -1.68 20.79 -11.73
N LEU A 32 -2.50 21.75 -12.21
CA LEU A 32 -3.22 21.60 -13.47
C LEU A 32 -2.25 21.48 -14.66
N GLU A 33 -1.24 22.33 -14.70
CA GLU A 33 -0.20 22.28 -15.73
C GLU A 33 0.59 20.96 -15.67
N ALA A 34 0.85 20.43 -14.46
CA ALA A 34 1.47 19.14 -14.31
C ALA A 34 0.61 18.00 -14.87
N GLN A 35 -0.71 18.06 -14.69
CA GLN A 35 -1.65 17.09 -15.25
C GLN A 35 -1.66 17.11 -16.79
N ASP A 36 -1.60 18.30 -17.40
CA ASP A 36 -1.51 18.46 -18.85
C ASP A 36 -0.23 17.82 -19.39
N PHE A 37 0.91 18.05 -18.72
CA PHE A 37 2.18 17.39 -19.09
C PHE A 37 2.15 15.87 -18.88
N VAL A 38 1.42 15.35 -17.88
CA VAL A 38 1.23 13.90 -17.72
C VAL A 38 0.42 13.34 -18.88
N ALA A 39 -0.64 14.05 -19.34
CA ALA A 39 -1.44 13.62 -20.47
C ALA A 39 -0.61 13.59 -21.75
N GLU A 40 0.12 14.67 -22.07
CA GLU A 40 1.07 14.74 -23.19
C GLU A 40 2.04 13.55 -23.15
N ALA A 41 2.68 13.32 -21.98
CA ALA A 41 3.65 12.27 -21.81
C ALA A 41 3.06 10.86 -22.00
N ASN A 42 1.80 10.62 -21.59
CA ASN A 42 1.12 9.35 -21.77
C ASN A 42 0.84 9.09 -23.28
N ASP A 43 0.48 10.10 -24.03
CA ASP A 43 0.23 9.99 -25.48
C ASP A 43 1.54 9.66 -26.22
N GLU A 44 2.62 10.37 -25.89
CA GLU A 44 3.96 10.09 -26.43
C GLU A 44 4.44 8.69 -26.07
N PHE A 45 4.23 8.27 -24.81
CA PHE A 45 4.55 6.91 -24.36
C PHE A 45 3.77 5.83 -25.11
N ALA A 46 2.48 6.05 -25.36
CA ALA A 46 1.64 5.14 -26.13
C ALA A 46 2.13 5.03 -27.58
N SER A 47 2.66 6.10 -28.13
CA SER A 47 3.25 6.16 -29.48
C SER A 47 4.67 5.63 -29.55
N ASN A 48 5.26 5.15 -28.43
CA ASN A 48 6.65 4.70 -28.27
C ASN A 48 7.70 5.81 -28.47
N GLU A 49 7.28 7.08 -28.41
CA GLU A 49 8.17 8.25 -28.45
C GLU A 49 8.81 8.49 -27.08
N PHE A 50 9.66 7.54 -26.62
CA PHE A 50 10.17 7.49 -25.25
C PHE A 50 10.92 8.75 -24.82
N ALA A 51 11.61 9.43 -25.74
CA ALA A 51 12.35 10.64 -25.42
C ALA A 51 11.42 11.84 -25.19
N ALA A 52 10.37 11.96 -26.00
CA ALA A 52 9.34 12.99 -25.86
C ALA A 52 8.53 12.76 -24.58
N ALA A 53 8.10 11.52 -24.32
CA ALA A 53 7.44 11.13 -23.08
C ALA A 53 8.29 11.46 -21.84
N GLU A 54 9.59 11.14 -21.86
CA GLU A 54 10.51 11.50 -20.76
C GLU A 54 10.55 13.01 -20.53
N SER A 55 10.64 13.81 -21.60
CA SER A 55 10.69 15.27 -21.52
C SER A 55 9.41 15.81 -20.86
N ALA A 56 8.24 15.33 -21.29
CA ALA A 56 6.97 15.76 -20.75
C ALA A 56 6.75 15.31 -19.29
N TYR A 57 7.10 14.06 -18.92
CA TYR A 57 7.07 13.63 -17.53
C TYR A 57 8.00 14.45 -16.64
N ARG A 58 9.17 14.86 -17.11
CA ARG A 58 10.10 15.73 -16.35
C ARG A 58 9.48 17.10 -16.09
N LYS A 59 8.77 17.68 -17.06
CA LYS A 59 8.01 18.92 -16.88
C LYS A 59 6.91 18.76 -15.83
N ALA A 60 6.15 17.65 -15.90
CA ALA A 60 5.13 17.33 -14.92
C ALA A 60 5.69 17.26 -13.50
N VAL A 61 6.77 16.51 -13.29
CA VAL A 61 7.43 16.37 -11.96
C VAL A 61 8.03 17.69 -11.49
N ALA A 62 8.50 18.57 -12.39
CA ALA A 62 9.00 19.89 -12.02
C ALA A 62 7.88 20.82 -11.54
N LYS A 63 6.66 20.72 -12.11
CA LYS A 63 5.49 21.48 -11.70
C LYS A 63 4.82 20.95 -10.44
N ASP A 64 4.75 19.63 -10.30
CA ASP A 64 4.22 18.93 -9.13
C ASP A 64 5.18 17.82 -8.68
N PRO A 65 6.12 18.14 -7.78
CA PRO A 65 7.05 17.15 -7.23
C PRO A 65 6.39 16.03 -6.41
N ALA A 66 5.15 16.22 -5.96
CA ALA A 66 4.38 15.23 -5.21
C ALA A 66 3.56 14.29 -6.11
N ASN A 67 3.60 14.47 -7.44
CA ASN A 67 2.83 13.67 -8.38
C ASN A 67 3.39 12.24 -8.49
N ALA A 68 2.78 11.31 -7.73
CA ALA A 68 3.15 9.91 -7.75
C ALA A 68 2.93 9.27 -9.13
N ALA A 69 1.84 9.63 -9.82
CA ALA A 69 1.49 9.10 -11.13
C ALA A 69 2.53 9.50 -12.20
N ALA A 70 2.96 10.76 -12.21
CA ALA A 70 4.00 11.22 -13.14
C ALA A 70 5.32 10.46 -12.95
N LYS A 71 5.75 10.27 -11.69
CA LYS A 71 6.97 9.50 -11.37
C LYS A 71 6.83 8.04 -11.75
N TYR A 72 5.70 7.42 -11.42
CA TYR A 72 5.41 6.03 -11.76
C TYR A 72 5.41 5.82 -13.29
N ASN A 73 4.70 6.65 -14.04
CA ASN A 73 4.63 6.53 -15.49
C ASN A 73 5.97 6.82 -16.16
N MET A 74 6.76 7.75 -15.60
CA MET A 74 8.15 7.95 -16.05
C MET A 74 9.01 6.70 -15.79
N GLY A 75 8.77 6.00 -14.68
CA GLY A 75 9.37 4.69 -14.41
C GLY A 75 9.00 3.65 -15.48
N ASN A 76 7.72 3.60 -15.87
CA ASN A 76 7.26 2.72 -16.94
C ASN A 76 7.90 3.06 -18.30
N ASN A 77 8.09 4.35 -18.58
CA ASN A 77 8.77 4.80 -19.78
C ASN A 77 10.22 4.29 -19.85
N TYR A 78 10.95 4.41 -18.74
CA TYR A 78 12.32 3.86 -18.68
C TYR A 78 12.33 2.34 -18.73
N TYR A 79 11.40 1.66 -18.04
CA TYR A 79 11.31 0.20 -18.03
C TYR A 79 11.07 -0.35 -19.44
N ARG A 80 10.10 0.19 -20.20
CA ARG A 80 9.85 -0.22 -21.60
C ARG A 80 11.04 0.02 -22.51
N ASN A 81 11.78 1.10 -22.27
CA ASN A 81 13.02 1.43 -23.00
C ASN A 81 14.24 0.68 -22.44
N LYS A 82 14.06 -0.34 -21.60
CA LYS A 82 15.09 -1.19 -20.97
C LYS A 82 16.12 -0.43 -20.14
N LYS A 83 15.83 0.81 -19.77
CA LYS A 83 16.65 1.64 -18.86
C LYS A 83 16.21 1.34 -17.41
N TYR A 84 16.47 0.10 -16.96
CA TYR A 84 15.91 -0.39 -15.69
C TYR A 84 16.42 0.39 -14.48
N GLY A 85 17.68 0.84 -14.48
CA GLY A 85 18.27 1.62 -13.40
C GLY A 85 17.56 2.95 -13.17
N GLU A 86 17.26 3.67 -14.25
CA GLU A 86 16.50 4.91 -14.22
C GLU A 86 15.05 4.63 -13.80
N GLY A 87 14.45 3.53 -14.27
CA GLY A 87 13.12 3.08 -13.88
C GLY A 87 13.01 2.83 -12.37
N ILE A 88 13.98 2.11 -11.79
CA ILE A 88 14.10 1.84 -10.37
C ILE A 88 14.03 3.14 -9.56
N ASN A 89 14.84 4.13 -9.92
CA ASN A 89 14.85 5.41 -9.22
C ASN A 89 13.48 6.11 -9.25
N ARG A 90 12.77 6.02 -10.37
CA ARG A 90 11.43 6.65 -10.50
C ARG A 90 10.37 5.90 -9.71
N TYR A 91 10.39 4.57 -9.70
CA TYR A 91 9.48 3.78 -8.89
C TYR A 91 9.67 4.00 -7.39
N ILE A 92 10.93 4.12 -6.92
CA ILE A 92 11.23 4.49 -5.53
C ILE A 92 10.61 5.85 -5.20
N GLN A 93 10.88 6.87 -6.02
CA GLN A 93 10.32 8.21 -5.84
C GLN A 93 8.79 8.23 -5.90
N ALA A 94 8.18 7.38 -6.73
CA ALA A 94 6.72 7.24 -6.79
C ALA A 94 6.18 6.64 -5.49
N ALA A 95 6.80 5.58 -4.97
CA ALA A 95 6.39 4.94 -3.72
C ALA A 95 6.53 5.88 -2.51
N GLU A 96 7.56 6.74 -2.48
CA GLU A 96 7.80 7.72 -1.41
C GLU A 96 6.70 8.78 -1.32
N VAL A 97 6.20 9.27 -2.49
CA VAL A 97 5.18 10.33 -2.52
C VAL A 97 3.75 9.79 -2.65
N ALA A 98 3.58 8.49 -2.86
CA ALA A 98 2.28 7.85 -3.01
C ALA A 98 1.40 8.05 -1.76
N GLN A 99 0.15 8.45 -1.98
CA GLN A 99 -0.81 8.74 -0.92
C GLN A 99 -1.70 7.55 -0.57
N THR A 100 -1.86 6.61 -1.51
CA THR A 100 -2.75 5.47 -1.34
C THR A 100 -1.98 4.14 -1.34
N LYS A 101 -2.55 3.12 -0.70
CA LYS A 101 -2.00 1.76 -0.76
C LYS A 101 -1.92 1.25 -2.20
N ALA A 102 -2.92 1.56 -3.03
CA ALA A 102 -2.94 1.15 -4.44
C ALA A 102 -1.78 1.75 -5.24
N GLU A 103 -1.45 3.02 -5.02
CA GLU A 103 -0.28 3.65 -5.66
C GLU A 103 1.04 3.03 -5.17
N LYS A 104 1.17 2.82 -3.84
CA LYS A 104 2.35 2.16 -3.27
C LYS A 104 2.53 0.75 -3.81
N HIS A 105 1.44 -0.02 -3.86
CA HIS A 105 1.44 -1.36 -4.44
C HIS A 105 2.00 -1.36 -5.87
N LYS A 106 1.42 -0.56 -6.76
CA LYS A 106 1.87 -0.47 -8.17
C LYS A 106 3.34 -0.08 -8.29
N ALA A 107 3.78 0.90 -7.50
CA ALA A 107 5.16 1.36 -7.53
C ALA A 107 6.14 0.26 -7.06
N PHE A 108 5.84 -0.44 -5.96
CA PHE A 108 6.67 -1.52 -5.45
C PHE A 108 6.63 -2.78 -6.34
N HIS A 109 5.49 -3.11 -6.94
CA HIS A 109 5.40 -4.20 -7.90
C HIS A 109 6.34 -3.97 -9.10
N ASN A 110 6.24 -2.80 -9.74
CA ASN A 110 7.09 -2.48 -10.88
C ASN A 110 8.56 -2.25 -10.50
N LEU A 111 8.82 -1.81 -9.28
CA LEU A 111 10.18 -1.78 -8.71
C LEU A 111 10.76 -3.19 -8.64
N GLY A 112 9.97 -4.17 -8.18
CA GLY A 112 10.34 -5.57 -8.17
C GLY A 112 10.64 -6.11 -9.57
N ASN A 113 9.77 -5.80 -10.53
CA ASN A 113 9.98 -6.17 -11.94
C ASN A 113 11.28 -5.58 -12.48
N ALA A 114 11.60 -4.31 -12.17
CA ALA A 114 12.82 -3.66 -12.66
C ALA A 114 14.09 -4.27 -12.03
N PHE A 115 14.08 -4.57 -10.72
CA PHE A 115 15.20 -5.29 -10.09
C PHE A 115 15.35 -6.71 -10.63
N TYR A 116 14.25 -7.41 -10.89
CA TYR A 116 14.29 -8.75 -11.50
C TYR A 116 14.96 -8.73 -12.87
N GLN A 117 14.62 -7.74 -13.71
CA GLN A 117 15.27 -7.55 -15.02
C GLN A 117 16.77 -7.24 -14.91
N GLN A 118 17.20 -6.58 -13.83
CA GLN A 118 18.64 -6.37 -13.53
C GLN A 118 19.29 -7.59 -12.87
N LYS A 119 18.55 -8.67 -12.63
CA LYS A 119 19.00 -9.87 -11.90
C LYS A 119 19.41 -9.59 -10.44
N ASP A 120 18.97 -8.47 -9.88
CA ASP A 120 19.07 -8.20 -8.44
C ASP A 120 17.88 -8.83 -7.74
N TYR A 121 17.90 -10.16 -7.66
CA TYR A 121 16.75 -10.93 -7.18
C TYR A 121 16.45 -10.67 -5.71
N LYS A 122 17.47 -10.42 -4.89
CA LYS A 122 17.31 -10.07 -3.49
C LYS A 122 16.47 -8.79 -3.34
N LYS A 123 16.79 -7.74 -4.09
CA LYS A 123 16.00 -6.49 -4.06
C LYS A 123 14.64 -6.67 -4.73
N ALA A 124 14.51 -7.53 -5.72
CA ALA A 124 13.21 -7.86 -6.30
C ALA A 124 12.29 -8.50 -5.27
N VAL A 125 12.79 -9.47 -4.48
CA VAL A 125 12.05 -10.10 -3.37
C VAL A 125 11.54 -9.06 -2.37
N GLU A 126 12.41 -8.14 -1.92
CA GLU A 126 12.02 -7.09 -0.97
C GLU A 126 10.98 -6.13 -1.56
N ALA A 127 11.11 -5.76 -2.82
CA ALA A 127 10.16 -4.90 -3.49
C ALA A 127 8.78 -5.57 -3.62
N TYR A 128 8.72 -6.84 -4.02
CA TYR A 128 7.45 -7.58 -4.10
C TYR A 128 6.80 -7.81 -2.72
N LYS A 129 7.58 -8.09 -1.67
CA LYS A 129 7.06 -8.12 -0.30
C LYS A 129 6.42 -6.77 0.09
N ASN A 130 7.06 -5.66 -0.25
CA ASN A 130 6.51 -4.33 -0.01
C ASN A 130 5.23 -4.06 -0.82
N ALA A 131 5.15 -4.56 -2.05
CA ALA A 131 3.92 -4.50 -2.85
C ALA A 131 2.79 -5.26 -2.15
N LEU A 132 3.03 -6.49 -1.69
CA LEU A 132 2.03 -7.33 -1.01
C LEU A 132 1.60 -6.79 0.36
N ARG A 133 2.43 -6.03 1.08
CA ARG A 133 2.01 -5.30 2.29
C ARG A 133 0.94 -4.22 1.99
N ASN A 134 0.90 -3.73 0.75
CA ASN A 134 -0.07 -2.73 0.31
C ASN A 134 -1.29 -3.34 -0.40
N ASP A 135 -1.13 -4.47 -1.07
CA ASP A 135 -2.21 -5.30 -1.62
C ASP A 135 -1.87 -6.79 -1.46
N PRO A 136 -2.31 -7.43 -0.36
CA PRO A 136 -2.07 -8.86 -0.13
C PRO A 136 -2.79 -9.78 -1.10
N THR A 137 -3.75 -9.29 -1.88
CA THR A 137 -4.59 -10.12 -2.75
C THR A 137 -4.05 -10.25 -4.18
N ASP A 138 -2.99 -9.51 -4.53
CA ASP A 138 -2.42 -9.54 -5.87
C ASP A 138 -1.65 -10.83 -6.16
N GLU A 139 -2.29 -11.70 -6.95
CA GLU A 139 -1.75 -12.99 -7.37
C GLU A 139 -0.51 -12.84 -8.25
N GLU A 140 -0.47 -11.82 -9.12
CA GLU A 140 0.67 -11.58 -9.99
C GLU A 140 1.93 -11.26 -9.19
N THR A 141 1.80 -10.38 -8.20
CA THR A 141 2.91 -10.06 -7.30
C THR A 141 3.35 -11.28 -6.49
N ARG A 142 2.41 -12.13 -6.00
CA ARG A 142 2.77 -13.39 -5.31
C ARG A 142 3.55 -14.34 -6.22
N TYR A 143 3.11 -14.50 -7.45
CA TYR A 143 3.81 -15.31 -8.43
C TYR A 143 5.22 -14.78 -8.72
N ASN A 144 5.36 -13.47 -8.95
CA ASN A 144 6.63 -12.83 -9.23
C ASN A 144 7.59 -12.90 -8.03
N LEU A 145 7.06 -12.78 -6.80
CA LEU A 145 7.83 -13.00 -5.57
C LEU A 145 8.40 -14.41 -5.49
N ALA A 146 7.57 -15.43 -5.75
CA ALA A 146 8.01 -16.83 -5.73
C ALA A 146 9.09 -17.10 -6.79
N LEU A 147 8.94 -16.51 -7.98
CA LEU A 147 9.93 -16.61 -9.05
C LEU A 147 11.24 -15.92 -8.66
N ALA A 148 11.18 -14.72 -8.07
CA ALA A 148 12.36 -13.98 -7.62
C ALA A 148 13.12 -14.74 -6.51
N LYS A 149 12.42 -15.31 -5.52
CA LYS A 149 13.04 -16.17 -4.49
C LYS A 149 13.77 -17.36 -5.12
N LYS A 150 13.13 -18.05 -6.07
CA LYS A 150 13.75 -19.19 -6.76
C LYS A 150 15.03 -18.80 -7.52
N GLU A 151 15.04 -17.64 -8.16
CA GLU A 151 16.24 -17.16 -8.86
C GLU A 151 17.31 -16.64 -7.88
N GLU A 152 16.92 -16.05 -6.74
CA GLU A 152 17.83 -15.67 -5.65
C GLU A 152 18.56 -16.90 -5.10
N GLU A 153 17.85 -17.98 -4.78
CA GLU A 153 18.42 -19.24 -4.31
C GLU A 153 19.43 -19.86 -5.29
N LYS A 154 19.10 -19.83 -6.59
CA LYS A 154 20.00 -20.34 -7.64
C LYS A 154 21.27 -19.52 -7.81
N ASN A 155 21.20 -18.21 -7.62
CA ASN A 155 22.30 -17.28 -7.87
C ASN A 155 23.07 -16.90 -6.60
N GLY A 156 22.47 -17.08 -5.43
CA GLY A 156 23.10 -16.91 -4.12
C GLY A 156 23.44 -18.28 -3.55
N GLY A 157 24.60 -18.83 -3.92
CA GLY A 157 25.01 -20.14 -3.45
C GLY A 157 24.83 -20.32 -1.94
N GLY A 158 23.82 -21.06 -1.51
CA GLY A 158 23.70 -21.74 -0.24
C GLY A 158 24.03 -20.95 1.03
N GLY A 159 23.19 -20.03 1.41
CA GLY A 159 23.17 -19.43 2.73
C GLY A 159 21.70 -19.36 3.17
N GLY A 160 21.21 -20.42 3.77
CA GLY A 160 19.87 -20.41 4.35
C GLY A 160 19.84 -19.50 5.55
N ASP A 161 18.92 -18.55 5.53
CA ASP A 161 18.23 -18.09 6.72
C ASP A 161 16.76 -18.02 6.31
N ASP A 162 16.09 -19.15 6.59
CA ASP A 162 14.64 -19.26 6.55
C ASP A 162 14.06 -18.37 7.65
N GLU A 163 13.87 -17.12 7.41
CA GLU A 163 12.92 -16.33 8.17
C GLU A 163 11.52 -16.55 7.60
N ASN A 164 10.99 -17.70 7.92
CA ASN A 164 9.57 -18.02 7.85
C ASN A 164 8.89 -17.41 9.08
N GLU A 165 8.89 -16.09 9.19
CA GLU A 165 8.18 -15.37 10.24
C GLU A 165 7.29 -14.29 9.61
N ASP A 166 6.15 -14.67 9.01
CA ASP A 166 5.03 -13.72 8.85
C ASP A 166 3.78 -14.36 8.21
N GLU A 167 3.48 -15.64 8.47
CA GLU A 167 2.19 -16.21 8.03
C GLU A 167 1.25 -16.72 9.15
N ASN A 168 1.45 -16.32 10.43
CA ASN A 168 0.56 -16.83 11.49
C ASN A 168 0.32 -15.86 12.66
N GLN A 169 -0.07 -14.62 12.41
CA GLN A 169 -0.50 -13.74 13.51
C GLN A 169 -1.83 -12.98 13.32
N ASP A 170 -2.68 -13.37 12.38
CA ASP A 170 -4.02 -12.76 12.27
C ASP A 170 -5.19 -13.76 12.28
N GLN A 171 -5.10 -14.86 13.05
CA GLN A 171 -6.25 -15.74 13.30
C GLN A 171 -6.30 -16.22 14.75
N ASN A 172 -6.31 -15.30 15.74
CA ASN A 172 -6.73 -15.73 17.09
C ASN A 172 -7.06 -14.55 18.03
N GLU A 173 -7.92 -13.66 17.60
CA GLU A 173 -8.63 -12.72 18.50
C GLU A 173 -10.09 -12.65 18.08
N ASP A 174 -10.85 -13.71 18.27
CA ASP A 174 -12.31 -13.67 18.43
C ASP A 174 -12.84 -15.05 18.87
N GLN A 175 -12.57 -15.42 20.12
CA GLN A 175 -13.42 -16.37 20.89
C GLN A 175 -12.95 -16.41 22.35
N LYS A 176 -13.38 -15.42 23.10
CA LYS A 176 -13.55 -15.52 24.55
C LYS A 176 -14.70 -14.60 24.89
N ASP A 177 -15.85 -15.24 25.06
CA ASP A 177 -16.87 -14.93 26.06
C ASP A 177 -18.10 -15.75 25.73
N GLN A 178 -18.28 -16.86 26.46
CA GLN A 178 -19.59 -17.28 26.94
C GLN A 178 -19.44 -18.25 28.08
N ASP A 179 -19.98 -17.82 29.18
CA ASP A 179 -20.19 -18.41 30.46
C ASP A 179 -20.85 -19.79 30.42
N GLY A 180 -20.58 -20.58 31.44
CA GLY A 180 -21.36 -21.76 31.75
C GLY A 180 -20.89 -22.44 33.03
N GLU A 181 -21.45 -22.01 34.17
CA GLU A 181 -21.45 -22.68 35.47
C GLU A 181 -21.92 -24.13 35.37
N GLY A 182 -21.39 -24.97 36.27
CA GLY A 182 -22.14 -26.15 36.70
C GLY A 182 -21.38 -27.36 37.10
N ASP A 183 -21.16 -27.48 38.45
CA ASP A 183 -21.32 -28.62 39.33
C ASP A 183 -20.40 -29.88 39.29
N ASP A 184 -19.77 -29.96 40.41
CA ASP A 184 -19.34 -31.11 41.23
C ASP A 184 -19.89 -32.50 40.88
N LYS A 185 -19.02 -33.48 40.88
CA LYS A 185 -19.12 -34.66 41.80
C LYS A 185 -17.88 -35.56 41.77
N GLU A 186 -17.50 -35.84 42.98
CA GLU A 186 -16.57 -36.82 43.47
C GLU A 186 -16.73 -38.25 42.97
N SER A 187 -15.64 -38.97 43.13
CA SER A 187 -15.39 -40.33 43.58
C SER A 187 -14.69 -41.17 42.51
N ASP A 188 -13.65 -41.79 42.82
CA ASP A 188 -13.15 -42.69 43.79
C ASP A 188 -12.41 -43.83 43.06
N ASP A 189 -11.25 -44.11 43.56
CA ASP A 189 -10.47 -45.37 43.64
C ASP A 189 -10.25 -46.30 42.42
N GLY A 190 -8.99 -46.67 42.27
CA GLY A 190 -8.65 -47.97 41.78
C GLY A 190 -7.33 -48.16 41.04
N LYS A 191 -6.23 -48.19 41.78
CA LYS A 191 -4.99 -48.87 41.38
C LYS A 191 -5.11 -50.36 41.61
N PRO A 192 -4.09 -51.16 41.25
CA PRO A 192 -3.44 -51.46 39.97
C PRO A 192 -3.49 -52.96 39.65
N LYS A 193 -2.93 -53.43 38.53
CA LYS A 193 -2.18 -54.72 38.49
C LYS A 193 -1.46 -54.97 37.18
N ASP A 194 -0.20 -55.24 37.38
CA ASP A 194 0.74 -55.91 36.49
C ASP A 194 0.23 -57.18 35.82
N ARG A 195 0.73 -57.45 34.60
CA ARG A 195 1.48 -58.66 34.20
C ARG A 195 1.60 -58.78 32.71
N LYS A 196 2.81 -58.72 32.24
CA LYS A 196 3.60 -59.78 31.62
C LYS A 196 2.83 -60.76 30.70
N SER A 197 3.14 -60.65 29.43
CA SER A 197 3.75 -61.70 28.58
C SER A 197 4.03 -61.08 27.21
#